data_8abc96e659fbb6bc8d6354dcbea2ed1a
#
_entry.id   8abc96e659fbb6bc8d6354dcbea2ed1a
#
_cell.length_a   1.000
_cell.length_b   1.000
_cell.length_c   1.000
_cell.angle_alpha   90.00
_cell.angle_beta   90.00
_cell.angle_gamma   90.00
#
_symmetry.space_group_name_H-M   'P 1'
#
loop_
_entity.id
_entity.type
_entity.pdbx_description
1 polymer ?
#
loop_
_entity_poly.entity_id
_entity_poly.type
_entity_poly.pdbx_seq_one_letter_code
_entity_poly.pdbx_strand_id
1 'polypeptide(L)'
;MYQTFRHNLLVATLLVLALSLVSTPGFAQHYVKSILVKNLAPAKHVDPQLVNPWGLVYGPGSPFWVSDAGSGLSTLYDGTGVKQSLVVTVPPATGTGKGSPTGIVYNGSSEFQIMNWTSAFLFSTLDGTISGWSHFEPNNALIGVNNSGSGNSYTGLAITSKASGNLLYAADFAHNKVDVYNSTFHFVTSFTDTSLPAGFAPFGIQDIGGMVYVAFAATNGGAGGYIDIFQENGAFVGTIVNSLGKPFVINQLWGIEFGGGTAANGQTNQLFFTAGPKNNLDGVFGVIRFK
;
A
#
# COMPACT_ATOMS: atom_id res chain seq x y z
N MET A 1 -47.10 5.82 -52.59
CA MET A 1 -46.76 4.99 -51.41
C MET A 1 -45.27 4.93 -51.07
N TYR A 2 -44.38 5.19 -52.03
CA TYR A 2 -42.91 5.12 -51.79
C TYR A 2 -42.28 6.37 -51.19
N GLN A 3 -42.87 7.54 -51.31
CA GLN A 3 -42.34 8.80 -50.78
C GLN A 3 -42.58 9.02 -49.28
N THR A 4 -43.68 8.49 -48.76
CA THR A 4 -43.98 8.59 -47.32
C THR A 4 -43.07 7.70 -46.43
N PHE A 5 -42.56 6.59 -46.99
CA PHE A 5 -41.65 5.69 -46.26
C PHE A 5 -40.26 6.30 -46.06
N ARG A 6 -39.75 7.09 -47.03
CA ARG A 6 -38.42 7.75 -46.93
C ARG A 6 -38.44 8.90 -45.93
N HIS A 7 -39.53 9.63 -45.80
CA HIS A 7 -39.62 10.73 -44.81
C HIS A 7 -39.65 10.22 -43.38
N ASN A 8 -40.35 9.14 -43.12
CA ASN A 8 -40.43 8.56 -41.77
C ASN A 8 -39.12 7.90 -41.35
N LEU A 9 -38.32 7.35 -42.29
CA LEU A 9 -37.03 6.77 -41.99
C LEU A 9 -35.97 7.85 -41.64
N LEU A 10 -36.00 9.01 -42.34
CA LEU A 10 -35.08 10.13 -42.09
C LEU A 10 -35.41 10.83 -40.75
N VAL A 11 -36.65 10.96 -40.36
CA VAL A 11 -37.06 11.54 -39.07
C VAL A 11 -36.72 10.60 -37.92
N ALA A 12 -36.88 9.28 -38.08
CA ALA A 12 -36.49 8.29 -37.09
C ALA A 12 -34.97 8.25 -36.90
N THR A 13 -34.16 8.36 -37.99
CA THR A 13 -32.71 8.37 -37.90
C THR A 13 -32.17 9.65 -37.25
N LEU A 14 -32.79 10.81 -37.51
CA LEU A 14 -32.44 12.06 -36.85
C LEU A 14 -32.84 12.08 -35.36
N LEU A 15 -33.92 11.43 -34.96
CA LEU A 15 -34.33 11.34 -33.55
C LEU A 15 -33.40 10.42 -32.78
N VAL A 16 -32.91 9.33 -33.37
CA VAL A 16 -31.92 8.41 -32.74
C VAL A 16 -30.56 9.07 -32.62
N LEU A 17 -30.14 9.90 -33.59
CA LEU A 17 -28.88 10.65 -33.51
C LEU A 17 -28.93 11.80 -32.49
N ALA A 18 -30.09 12.38 -32.24
CA ALA A 18 -30.26 13.45 -31.23
C ALA A 18 -30.28 12.91 -29.80
N LEU A 19 -30.63 11.63 -29.57
CA LEU A 19 -30.58 11.02 -28.23
C LEU A 19 -29.16 10.59 -27.81
N SER A 20 -28.22 10.50 -28.72
CA SER A 20 -26.83 10.10 -28.42
C SER A 20 -25.91 11.26 -27.99
N LEU A 21 -26.42 12.49 -27.94
CA LEU A 21 -25.67 13.70 -27.56
C LEU A 21 -26.05 14.26 -26.16
N VAL A 22 -26.84 13.53 -25.37
CA VAL A 22 -26.96 13.85 -23.95
C VAL A 22 -25.70 13.36 -23.25
N SER A 23 -24.63 14.16 -23.32
CA SER A 23 -23.51 14.02 -22.39
C SER A 23 -24.12 14.21 -20.99
N THR A 24 -24.23 13.12 -20.23
CA THR A 24 -24.49 13.23 -18.79
C THR A 24 -23.43 14.18 -18.23
N PRO A 25 -23.82 15.28 -17.57
CA PRO A 25 -22.82 16.11 -16.92
C PRO A 25 -22.06 15.21 -15.97
N GLY A 26 -20.78 15.00 -16.24
CA GLY A 26 -19.89 14.34 -15.30
C GLY A 26 -19.91 15.19 -14.03
N PHE A 27 -20.61 14.74 -12.99
CA PHE A 27 -20.53 15.38 -11.69
C PHE A 27 -19.07 15.27 -11.26
N ALA A 28 -18.37 16.41 -11.19
CA ALA A 28 -17.05 16.46 -10.61
C ALA A 28 -17.15 15.91 -9.19
N GLN A 29 -16.59 14.74 -8.95
CA GLN A 29 -16.57 14.15 -7.60
C GLN A 29 -15.68 15.04 -6.72
N HIS A 30 -16.29 15.62 -5.70
CA HIS A 30 -15.55 16.44 -4.72
C HIS A 30 -15.15 15.56 -3.54
N TYR A 31 -13.86 15.59 -3.21
CA TYR A 31 -13.30 14.89 -2.06
C TYR A 31 -12.80 15.86 -1.01
N VAL A 32 -12.99 15.53 0.25
CA VAL A 32 -12.49 16.30 1.39
C VAL A 32 -11.42 15.50 2.11
N LYS A 33 -10.24 16.11 2.25
CA LYS A 33 -9.14 15.57 3.06
C LYS A 33 -9.29 16.05 4.51
N SER A 34 -9.23 15.14 5.46
CA SER A 34 -9.19 15.41 6.90
C SER A 34 -7.95 14.78 7.52
N ILE A 35 -7.18 15.57 8.24
CA ILE A 35 -6.07 15.06 9.05
C ILE A 35 -6.65 14.57 10.37
N LEU A 36 -6.43 13.32 10.70
CA LEU A 36 -6.91 12.68 11.92
C LEU A 36 -5.86 12.76 13.03
N VAL A 37 -4.63 12.37 12.73
CA VAL A 37 -3.52 12.34 13.69
C VAL A 37 -2.30 13.02 13.10
N LYS A 38 -1.54 13.72 13.93
CA LYS A 38 -0.18 14.21 13.64
C LYS A 38 0.74 13.92 14.83
N ASN A 39 2.04 13.88 14.57
CA ASN A 39 3.03 13.80 15.64
C ASN A 39 3.15 15.11 16.45
N LEU A 40 2.75 16.24 15.87
CA LEU A 40 2.81 17.57 16.49
C LEU A 40 1.49 18.32 16.36
N ALA A 41 1.20 19.18 17.33
CA ALA A 41 0.07 20.11 17.28
C ALA A 41 0.27 21.22 16.19
N PRO A 42 -0.81 21.80 15.63
CA PRO A 42 -2.21 21.46 15.90
C PRO A 42 -2.70 20.27 15.07
N ALA A 43 -3.49 19.39 15.68
CA ALA A 43 -4.19 18.29 15.02
C ALA A 43 -5.42 17.87 15.85
N LYS A 44 -6.33 17.09 15.24
CA LYS A 44 -7.47 16.51 15.96
C LYS A 44 -7.00 15.58 17.08
N HIS A 45 -6.02 14.73 16.77
CA HIS A 45 -5.30 13.92 17.75
C HIS A 45 -3.79 14.15 17.56
N VAL A 46 -3.03 14.13 18.65
CA VAL A 46 -1.57 14.25 18.64
C VAL A 46 -0.97 12.98 19.21
N ASP A 47 -0.08 12.35 18.44
CA ASP A 47 0.70 11.21 18.86
C ASP A 47 2.17 11.39 18.50
N PRO A 48 3.06 11.71 19.45
CA PRO A 48 4.49 11.89 19.19
C PRO A 48 5.20 10.66 18.64
N GLN A 49 4.58 9.47 18.69
CA GLN A 49 5.14 8.24 18.15
C GLN A 49 4.88 8.05 16.64
N LEU A 50 3.90 8.78 16.07
CA LEU A 50 3.59 8.77 14.64
C LEU A 50 4.65 9.59 13.87
N VAL A 51 5.87 9.07 13.73
CA VAL A 51 6.96 9.76 13.02
C VAL A 51 7.28 9.02 11.73
N ASN A 52 7.25 9.73 10.61
CA ASN A 52 7.50 9.17 9.27
C ASN A 52 6.71 7.88 9.02
N PRO A 53 5.37 7.92 9.07
CA PRO A 53 4.54 6.73 8.89
C PRO A 53 4.51 6.33 7.40
N TRP A 54 4.72 5.04 7.12
CA TRP A 54 4.75 4.47 5.77
C TRP A 54 3.58 3.53 5.52
N GLY A 55 3.73 2.26 5.88
CA GLY A 55 2.73 1.24 5.63
C GLY A 55 1.47 1.42 6.47
N LEU A 56 0.32 1.06 5.90
CA LEU A 56 -0.99 1.17 6.50
C LEU A 56 -1.83 -0.05 6.11
N VAL A 57 -2.35 -0.78 7.09
CA VAL A 57 -3.20 -1.95 6.86
C VAL A 57 -4.12 -2.19 8.04
N TYR A 58 -5.17 -2.98 7.87
CA TYR A 58 -5.98 -3.54 8.96
C TYR A 58 -6.26 -5.04 8.74
N GLY A 59 -6.52 -5.77 9.81
CA GLY A 59 -7.12 -7.10 9.76
C GLY A 59 -8.64 -7.04 10.00
N PRO A 60 -9.39 -8.12 9.80
CA PRO A 60 -10.84 -8.17 10.01
C PRO A 60 -11.21 -7.68 11.42
N GLY A 61 -11.99 -6.59 11.48
CA GLY A 61 -12.42 -5.97 12.74
C GLY A 61 -11.33 -5.29 13.57
N SER A 62 -10.06 -5.22 13.08
CA SER A 62 -8.98 -4.52 13.78
C SER A 62 -8.97 -3.04 13.45
N PRO A 63 -8.36 -2.20 14.31
CA PRO A 63 -7.97 -0.85 13.93
C PRO A 63 -6.92 -0.87 12.81
N PHE A 64 -6.62 0.30 12.24
CA PHE A 64 -5.48 0.48 11.36
C PHE A 64 -4.17 0.30 12.13
N TRP A 65 -3.25 -0.45 11.55
CA TRP A 65 -1.87 -0.59 11.94
C TRP A 65 -1.01 0.28 11.03
N VAL A 66 -0.12 1.05 11.61
CA VAL A 66 0.75 1.99 10.90
C VAL A 66 2.21 1.65 11.19
N SER A 67 3.02 1.53 10.16
CA SER A 67 4.48 1.39 10.30
C SER A 67 5.11 2.77 10.44
N ASP A 68 5.66 3.09 11.60
CA ASP A 68 6.27 4.39 11.92
C ASP A 68 7.79 4.29 11.79
N ALA A 69 8.32 4.50 10.57
CA ALA A 69 9.74 4.32 10.27
C ALA A 69 10.66 5.20 11.11
N GLY A 70 10.20 6.41 11.45
CA GLY A 70 11.00 7.35 12.24
C GLY A 70 11.04 7.05 13.74
N SER A 71 10.08 6.30 14.27
CA SER A 71 10.04 5.92 15.69
C SER A 71 10.37 4.46 15.94
N GLY A 72 10.44 3.62 14.90
CA GLY A 72 10.69 2.18 14.98
C GLY A 72 9.55 1.39 15.61
N LEU A 73 8.33 1.90 15.47
CA LEU A 73 7.13 1.37 16.08
C LEU A 73 6.09 1.01 15.02
N SER A 74 5.10 0.24 15.44
CA SER A 74 3.79 0.22 14.80
C SER A 74 2.76 0.72 15.80
N THR A 75 2.08 1.82 15.43
CA THR A 75 0.99 2.41 16.23
C THR A 75 -0.35 2.10 15.59
N LEU A 76 -1.40 2.07 16.41
CA LEU A 76 -2.72 1.66 15.96
C LEU A 76 -3.74 2.78 16.18
N TYR A 77 -4.60 3.01 15.18
CA TYR A 77 -5.66 4.02 15.23
C TYR A 77 -6.98 3.47 14.71
N ASP A 78 -8.08 3.87 15.33
CA ASP A 78 -9.39 3.60 14.76
C ASP A 78 -9.69 4.53 13.56
N GLY A 79 -10.82 4.30 12.87
CA GLY A 79 -11.26 5.08 11.71
C GLY A 79 -11.56 6.56 12.00
N THR A 80 -11.50 7.00 13.27
CA THR A 80 -11.64 8.40 13.71
C THR A 80 -10.31 9.03 14.13
N GLY A 81 -9.23 8.24 14.16
CA GLY A 81 -7.89 8.64 14.55
C GLY A 81 -7.62 8.51 16.04
N VAL A 82 -8.49 7.84 16.80
CA VAL A 82 -8.22 7.56 18.23
C VAL A 82 -7.18 6.46 18.33
N LYS A 83 -6.07 6.78 19.02
CA LYS A 83 -4.98 5.83 19.25
C LYS A 83 -5.43 4.69 20.15
N GLN A 84 -5.03 3.47 19.80
CA GLN A 84 -5.20 2.29 20.61
C GLN A 84 -4.04 2.13 21.60
N SER A 85 -4.27 1.35 22.67
CA SER A 85 -3.25 1.13 23.71
C SER A 85 -2.07 0.28 23.27
N LEU A 86 -2.28 -0.61 22.29
CA LEU A 86 -1.21 -1.45 21.75
C LEU A 86 -0.24 -0.61 20.91
N VAL A 87 1.04 -0.76 21.21
CA VAL A 87 2.16 -0.24 20.41
C VAL A 87 3.19 -1.35 20.28
N VAL A 88 3.59 -1.64 19.05
CA VAL A 88 4.52 -2.73 18.76
C VAL A 88 5.87 -2.17 18.37
N THR A 89 6.93 -2.65 19.01
CA THR A 89 8.31 -2.37 18.58
C THR A 89 8.65 -3.28 17.41
N VAL A 90 9.10 -2.70 16.30
CA VAL A 90 9.65 -3.44 15.16
C VAL A 90 11.17 -3.39 15.27
N PRO A 91 11.84 -4.56 15.43
CA PRO A 91 13.27 -4.59 15.70
C PRO A 91 14.10 -4.23 14.45
N PRO A 92 15.29 -3.68 14.63
CA PRO A 92 16.32 -3.58 13.58
C PRO A 92 16.95 -4.95 13.32
N ALA A 93 17.81 -5.03 12.31
CA ALA A 93 18.54 -6.26 11.93
C ALA A 93 19.37 -6.88 13.08
N THR A 94 19.75 -6.09 14.08
CA THR A 94 20.44 -6.58 15.29
C THR A 94 19.54 -7.37 16.24
N GLY A 95 18.23 -7.35 16.01
CA GLY A 95 17.22 -8.07 16.81
C GLY A 95 16.75 -7.34 18.06
N THR A 96 17.41 -6.27 18.47
CA THR A 96 17.07 -5.52 19.69
C THR A 96 17.01 -4.02 19.42
N GLY A 97 16.07 -3.34 20.06
CA GLY A 97 15.84 -1.91 19.89
C GLY A 97 14.78 -1.62 18.82
N LYS A 98 14.84 -0.44 18.23
CA LYS A 98 13.86 0.11 17.28
C LYS A 98 14.47 0.18 15.90
N GLY A 99 13.86 -0.49 14.94
CA GLY A 99 14.20 -0.47 13.53
C GLY A 99 13.56 0.68 12.77
N SER A 100 13.43 0.53 11.46
CA SER A 100 12.73 1.49 10.59
C SER A 100 11.69 0.76 9.75
N PRO A 101 10.52 0.41 10.33
CA PRO A 101 9.47 -0.32 9.63
C PRO A 101 8.88 0.52 8.50
N THR A 102 8.63 -0.14 7.36
CA THR A 102 8.14 0.46 6.12
C THR A 102 6.83 -0.19 5.66
N GLY A 103 6.89 -1.24 4.83
CA GLY A 103 5.71 -1.99 4.44
C GLY A 103 5.10 -2.78 5.59
N ILE A 104 3.80 -2.97 5.55
CA ILE A 104 3.07 -3.83 6.49
C ILE A 104 1.95 -4.56 5.76
N VAL A 105 1.73 -5.84 6.10
CA VAL A 105 0.61 -6.63 5.60
C VAL A 105 -0.07 -7.39 6.73
N TYR A 106 -1.38 -7.63 6.57
CA TYR A 106 -2.14 -8.54 7.40
C TYR A 106 -2.04 -9.96 6.83
N ASN A 107 -1.65 -10.92 7.68
CA ASN A 107 -1.65 -12.34 7.36
C ASN A 107 -2.95 -12.99 7.86
N GLY A 108 -3.87 -13.24 6.96
CA GLY A 108 -5.15 -13.90 7.26
C GLY A 108 -5.07 -15.43 7.33
N SER A 109 -3.86 -16.01 7.28
CA SER A 109 -3.63 -17.47 7.29
C SER A 109 -2.96 -17.94 8.56
N SER A 110 -2.79 -19.27 8.70
CA SER A 110 -1.99 -19.89 9.77
C SER A 110 -0.49 -20.01 9.41
N GLU A 111 -0.09 -19.50 8.26
CA GLU A 111 1.29 -19.51 7.74
C GLU A 111 2.12 -18.36 8.34
N PHE A 112 3.37 -18.21 7.89
CA PHE A 112 4.31 -17.18 8.37
C PHE A 112 4.50 -17.23 9.89
N GLN A 113 4.87 -18.42 10.38
CA GLN A 113 5.13 -18.65 11.79
C GLN A 113 6.56 -18.29 12.18
N ILE A 114 6.72 -17.58 13.30
CA ILE A 114 7.99 -17.33 13.95
C ILE A 114 7.91 -17.90 15.37
N MET A 115 8.89 -18.73 15.76
CA MET A 115 8.88 -19.47 17.05
C MET A 115 7.58 -20.28 17.27
N ASN A 116 7.02 -20.88 16.20
CA ASN A 116 5.75 -21.62 16.17
C ASN A 116 4.49 -20.77 16.45
N TRP A 117 4.59 -19.45 16.41
CA TRP A 117 3.45 -18.55 16.51
C TRP A 117 3.16 -17.92 15.17
N THR A 118 1.91 -18.00 14.74
CA THR A 118 1.47 -17.33 13.51
C THR A 118 1.59 -15.81 13.67
N SER A 119 2.29 -15.19 12.75
CA SER A 119 2.40 -13.73 12.66
C SER A 119 1.13 -13.17 12.03
N ALA A 120 0.32 -12.43 12.79
CA ALA A 120 -0.90 -11.80 12.27
C ALA A 120 -0.60 -10.57 11.39
N PHE A 121 0.48 -9.87 11.67
CA PHE A 121 0.99 -8.75 10.85
C PHE A 121 2.48 -8.95 10.57
N LEU A 122 2.88 -8.62 9.36
CA LEU A 122 4.26 -8.71 8.90
C LEU A 122 4.75 -7.32 8.51
N PHE A 123 5.98 -7.00 8.88
CA PHE A 123 6.63 -5.70 8.65
C PHE A 123 7.91 -5.89 7.86
N SER A 124 8.16 -5.05 6.87
CA SER A 124 9.48 -4.88 6.27
C SER A 124 10.20 -3.68 6.88
N THR A 125 11.53 -3.62 6.73
CA THR A 125 12.34 -2.54 7.28
C THR A 125 13.40 -2.04 6.29
N LEU A 126 13.87 -0.80 6.50
CA LEU A 126 14.92 -0.19 5.66
C LEU A 126 16.28 -0.89 5.79
N ASP A 127 16.51 -1.66 6.84
CA ASP A 127 17.74 -2.43 7.05
C ASP A 127 17.64 -3.90 6.58
N GLY A 128 16.63 -4.20 5.74
CA GLY A 128 16.53 -5.47 5.03
C GLY A 128 16.00 -6.62 5.87
N THR A 129 15.18 -6.35 6.90
CA THR A 129 14.50 -7.40 7.66
C THR A 129 13.02 -7.52 7.30
N ILE A 130 12.46 -8.70 7.56
CA ILE A 130 11.01 -8.93 7.62
C ILE A 130 10.72 -9.50 9.00
N SER A 131 9.83 -8.84 9.75
CA SER A 131 9.46 -9.22 11.11
C SER A 131 7.97 -9.53 11.17
N GLY A 132 7.57 -10.45 12.06
CA GLY A 132 6.18 -10.81 12.29
C GLY A 132 5.74 -10.50 13.72
N TRP A 133 4.51 -9.99 13.84
CA TRP A 133 3.86 -9.79 15.13
C TRP A 133 2.81 -10.85 15.40
N SER A 134 2.84 -11.38 16.64
CA SER A 134 1.84 -12.29 17.17
C SER A 134 1.33 -11.79 18.53
N HIS A 135 0.09 -12.08 18.85
CA HIS A 135 -0.48 -11.75 20.17
C HIS A 135 0.19 -12.49 21.35
N PHE A 136 1.01 -13.50 21.09
CA PHE A 136 1.83 -14.19 22.11
C PHE A 136 3.07 -13.38 22.52
N GLU A 137 3.54 -12.43 21.64
CA GLU A 137 4.58 -11.46 21.94
C GLU A 137 4.03 -10.06 21.63
N PRO A 138 3.10 -9.53 22.47
CA PRO A 138 2.26 -8.39 22.08
C PRO A 138 3.02 -7.09 21.89
N ASN A 139 4.18 -6.92 22.52
CA ASN A 139 4.90 -5.64 22.50
C ASN A 139 5.98 -5.57 21.44
N ASN A 140 6.37 -6.70 20.84
CA ASN A 140 7.48 -6.77 19.90
C ASN A 140 7.13 -7.64 18.69
N ALA A 141 7.53 -7.20 17.50
CA ALA A 141 7.63 -8.07 16.35
C ALA A 141 8.96 -8.85 16.42
N LEU A 142 8.97 -10.06 15.85
CA LEU A 142 10.13 -10.94 15.82
C LEU A 142 10.64 -11.09 14.39
N ILE A 143 11.96 -11.16 14.19
CA ILE A 143 12.58 -11.28 12.86
C ILE A 143 12.33 -12.68 12.29
N GLY A 144 11.73 -12.74 11.10
CA GLY A 144 11.59 -13.95 10.29
C GLY A 144 12.61 -14.04 9.15
N VAL A 145 12.99 -12.87 8.56
CA VAL A 145 14.02 -12.74 7.51
C VAL A 145 15.00 -11.67 7.90
N ASN A 146 16.31 -11.92 7.71
CA ASN A 146 17.35 -10.92 7.90
C ASN A 146 18.33 -10.95 6.74
N ASN A 147 18.22 -9.98 5.84
CA ASN A 147 19.09 -9.80 4.68
C ASN A 147 19.97 -8.54 4.79
N SER A 148 20.11 -7.99 5.99
CA SER A 148 20.93 -6.80 6.23
C SER A 148 22.39 -6.99 5.81
N GLY A 149 22.94 -8.22 5.99
CA GLY A 149 24.28 -8.55 5.56
C GLY A 149 24.53 -8.44 4.05
N SER A 150 23.46 -8.49 3.25
CA SER A 150 23.50 -8.28 1.79
C SER A 150 23.17 -6.84 1.38
N GLY A 151 22.85 -5.95 2.34
CA GLY A 151 22.54 -4.56 2.07
C GLY A 151 21.13 -4.33 1.51
N ASN A 152 20.19 -5.27 1.68
CA ASN A 152 18.81 -5.09 1.26
C ASN A 152 18.14 -3.93 2.01
N SER A 153 17.23 -3.23 1.33
CA SER A 153 16.40 -2.17 1.92
C SER A 153 14.96 -2.34 1.45
N TYR A 154 14.13 -2.91 2.31
CA TYR A 154 12.74 -3.20 1.98
C TYR A 154 11.85 -2.01 2.27
N THR A 155 11.18 -1.50 1.23
CA THR A 155 10.33 -0.30 1.29
C THR A 155 8.84 -0.61 1.26
N GLY A 156 8.46 -1.76 0.73
CA GLY A 156 7.08 -2.21 0.61
C GLY A 156 6.95 -3.71 0.85
N LEU A 157 5.76 -4.15 1.24
CA LEU A 157 5.44 -5.56 1.49
C LEU A 157 4.04 -5.87 0.94
N ALA A 158 3.90 -7.02 0.28
CA ALA A 158 2.61 -7.55 -0.16
C ALA A 158 2.52 -9.04 0.14
N ILE A 159 1.32 -9.55 0.35
CA ILE A 159 1.04 -10.95 0.57
C ILE A 159 -0.04 -11.43 -0.41
N THR A 160 0.17 -12.57 -1.05
CA THR A 160 -0.84 -13.21 -1.89
C THR A 160 -1.43 -14.42 -1.17
N SER A 161 -2.70 -14.72 -1.45
CA SER A 161 -3.39 -15.88 -0.88
C SER A 161 -3.57 -16.95 -1.94
N LYS A 162 -2.90 -18.10 -1.76
CA LYS A 162 -2.97 -19.25 -2.69
C LYS A 162 -3.29 -20.56 -1.98
N ALA A 163 -4.01 -21.42 -2.67
CA ALA A 163 -4.23 -22.79 -2.21
C ALA A 163 -2.93 -23.62 -2.09
N SER A 164 -1.88 -23.26 -2.82
CA SER A 164 -0.56 -23.89 -2.80
C SER A 164 0.40 -23.34 -1.74
N GLY A 165 -0.06 -22.40 -0.90
CA GLY A 165 0.74 -21.66 0.08
C GLY A 165 0.90 -20.21 -0.34
N ASN A 166 0.86 -19.31 0.63
CA ASN A 166 0.97 -17.87 0.41
C ASN A 166 2.40 -17.47 0.08
N LEU A 167 2.54 -16.42 -0.71
CA LEU A 167 3.81 -15.79 -1.03
C LEU A 167 3.86 -14.38 -0.44
N LEU A 168 5.03 -13.99 0.02
CA LEU A 168 5.32 -12.67 0.54
C LEU A 168 6.31 -11.99 -0.41
N TYR A 169 5.99 -10.77 -0.83
CA TYR A 169 6.76 -9.97 -1.77
C TYR A 169 7.32 -8.76 -1.05
N ALA A 170 8.63 -8.58 -1.10
CA ALA A 170 9.33 -7.46 -0.48
C ALA A 170 10.02 -6.61 -1.54
N ALA A 171 9.63 -5.34 -1.64
CA ALA A 171 10.25 -4.38 -2.56
C ALA A 171 11.64 -3.99 -2.04
N ASP A 172 12.70 -4.54 -2.65
CA ASP A 172 14.09 -4.22 -2.32
C ASP A 172 14.57 -3.03 -3.15
N PHE A 173 14.43 -1.86 -2.58
CA PHE A 173 14.81 -0.60 -3.22
C PHE A 173 16.31 -0.50 -3.50
N ALA A 174 17.14 -1.06 -2.62
CA ALA A 174 18.59 -0.98 -2.75
C ALA A 174 19.12 -1.78 -3.96
N HIS A 175 18.47 -2.90 -4.30
CA HIS A 175 18.91 -3.79 -5.37
C HIS A 175 18.01 -3.78 -6.62
N ASN A 176 17.05 -2.86 -6.67
CA ASN A 176 16.11 -2.72 -7.80
C ASN A 176 15.40 -4.05 -8.15
N LYS A 177 14.85 -4.72 -7.16
CA LYS A 177 14.14 -6.00 -7.34
C LYS A 177 13.03 -6.18 -6.31
N VAL A 178 12.12 -7.08 -6.59
CA VAL A 178 11.16 -7.61 -5.60
C VAL A 178 11.64 -9.00 -5.20
N ASP A 179 11.93 -9.21 -3.94
CA ASP A 179 12.23 -10.52 -3.36
C ASP A 179 10.94 -11.25 -2.98
N VAL A 180 10.87 -12.54 -3.27
CA VAL A 180 9.70 -13.38 -3.00
C VAL A 180 10.07 -14.46 -2.00
N TYR A 181 9.26 -14.59 -0.95
CA TYR A 181 9.41 -15.58 0.11
C TYR A 181 8.17 -16.49 0.17
N ASN A 182 8.38 -17.76 0.51
CA ASN A 182 7.28 -18.68 0.78
C ASN A 182 6.73 -18.49 2.21
N SER A 183 5.70 -19.23 2.54
CA SER A 183 4.99 -19.20 3.83
C SER A 183 5.84 -19.57 5.06
N THR A 184 7.07 -20.06 4.86
CA THR A 184 8.04 -20.38 5.90
C THR A 184 9.26 -19.45 5.88
N PHE A 185 9.14 -18.27 5.24
CA PHE A 185 10.18 -17.25 5.09
C PHE A 185 11.42 -17.67 4.30
N HIS A 186 11.36 -18.75 3.51
CA HIS A 186 12.45 -19.09 2.61
C HIS A 186 12.35 -18.31 1.31
N PHE A 187 13.47 -17.80 0.85
CA PHE A 187 13.59 -17.13 -0.44
C PHE A 187 13.20 -18.09 -1.58
N VAL A 188 12.37 -17.64 -2.49
CA VAL A 188 11.89 -18.38 -3.66
C VAL A 188 12.54 -17.88 -4.93
N THR A 189 12.41 -16.59 -5.19
CA THR A 189 12.91 -15.93 -6.41
C THR A 189 12.95 -14.42 -6.22
N SER A 190 13.42 -13.71 -7.22
CA SER A 190 13.25 -12.26 -7.33
C SER A 190 12.93 -11.87 -8.77
N PHE A 191 12.28 -10.72 -8.95
CA PHE A 191 11.97 -10.14 -10.26
C PHE A 191 12.06 -8.62 -10.23
N THR A 192 12.19 -8.02 -11.41
CA THR A 192 12.13 -6.56 -11.64
C THR A 192 11.64 -6.28 -13.05
N ASP A 193 11.29 -5.04 -13.36
CA ASP A 193 11.12 -4.62 -14.74
C ASP A 193 12.45 -4.05 -15.27
N THR A 194 13.06 -4.81 -16.19
CA THR A 194 14.31 -4.40 -16.86
C THR A 194 14.08 -3.41 -18.00
N SER A 195 12.83 -3.12 -18.37
CA SER A 195 12.47 -2.17 -19.42
C SER A 195 12.38 -0.73 -18.91
N LEU A 196 12.31 -0.53 -17.59
CA LEU A 196 12.28 0.81 -16.99
C LEU A 196 13.61 1.54 -17.21
N PRO A 197 13.56 2.88 -17.36
CA PRO A 197 14.78 3.70 -17.37
C PRO A 197 15.61 3.48 -16.09
N ALA A 198 16.93 3.58 -16.23
CA ALA A 198 17.81 3.54 -15.07
C ALA A 198 17.47 4.66 -14.06
N GLY A 199 17.61 4.37 -12.76
CA GLY A 199 17.35 5.33 -11.70
C GLY A 199 15.96 5.21 -11.07
N PHE A 200 15.23 4.14 -11.34
CA PHE A 200 14.00 3.77 -10.64
C PHE A 200 14.17 2.42 -9.94
N ALA A 201 13.55 2.27 -8.76
CA ALA A 201 13.56 1.05 -8.00
C ALA A 201 12.19 0.79 -7.36
N PRO A 202 11.81 -0.50 -7.10
CA PRO A 202 10.53 -0.84 -6.48
C PRO A 202 10.44 -0.23 -5.09
N PHE A 203 9.29 0.38 -4.80
CA PHE A 203 9.04 1.12 -3.57
C PHE A 203 7.79 0.62 -2.84
N GLY A 204 6.61 0.89 -3.37
CA GLY A 204 5.34 0.35 -2.87
C GLY A 204 4.94 -0.90 -3.63
N ILE A 205 4.27 -1.84 -2.95
CA ILE A 205 3.84 -3.08 -3.58
C ILE A 205 2.52 -3.54 -2.97
N GLN A 206 1.61 -4.06 -3.79
CA GLN A 206 0.32 -4.58 -3.34
C GLN A 206 -0.17 -5.71 -4.25
N ASP A 207 -0.76 -6.74 -3.68
CA ASP A 207 -1.57 -7.72 -4.42
C ASP A 207 -2.99 -7.18 -4.60
N ILE A 208 -3.46 -7.17 -5.83
CA ILE A 208 -4.83 -6.78 -6.18
C ILE A 208 -5.39 -7.81 -7.14
N GLY A 209 -6.29 -8.65 -6.65
CA GLY A 209 -6.97 -9.65 -7.47
C GLY A 209 -6.04 -10.71 -8.08
N GLY A 210 -4.97 -11.08 -7.38
CA GLY A 210 -3.99 -12.08 -7.83
C GLY A 210 -2.95 -11.53 -8.83
N MET A 211 -2.83 -10.21 -8.90
CA MET A 211 -1.78 -9.51 -9.64
C MET A 211 -0.97 -8.63 -8.69
N VAL A 212 0.35 -8.62 -8.85
CA VAL A 212 1.26 -7.83 -8.03
C VAL A 212 1.53 -6.50 -8.70
N TYR A 213 1.03 -5.43 -8.08
CA TYR A 213 1.24 -4.04 -8.51
C TYR A 213 2.46 -3.49 -7.79
N VAL A 214 3.45 -3.03 -8.52
CA VAL A 214 4.69 -2.48 -7.98
C VAL A 214 4.84 -1.03 -8.40
N ALA A 215 4.91 -0.13 -7.43
CA ALA A 215 5.26 1.25 -7.66
C ALA A 215 6.78 1.39 -7.64
N PHE A 216 7.35 1.98 -8.69
CA PHE A 216 8.78 2.29 -8.80
C PHE A 216 9.00 3.77 -8.54
N ALA A 217 9.92 4.11 -7.66
CA ALA A 217 10.29 5.48 -7.32
C ALA A 217 11.69 5.80 -7.80
N ALA A 218 11.97 7.09 -8.04
CA ALA A 218 13.28 7.57 -8.42
C ALA A 218 14.29 7.39 -7.28
N THR A 219 15.43 6.75 -7.56
CA THR A 219 16.46 6.43 -6.55
C THR A 219 17.23 7.65 -6.06
N ASN A 220 17.19 8.76 -6.80
CA ASN A 220 17.83 10.03 -6.42
C ASN A 220 16.89 10.99 -5.66
N GLY A 221 15.69 10.52 -5.27
CA GLY A 221 14.68 11.36 -4.63
C GLY A 221 14.00 12.37 -5.57
N GLY A 222 14.24 12.22 -6.88
CA GLY A 222 13.61 13.05 -7.92
C GLY A 222 12.12 12.82 -8.05
N ALA A 223 11.50 13.64 -8.90
CA ALA A 223 10.10 13.48 -9.27
C ALA A 223 9.94 12.32 -10.27
N GLY A 224 8.79 11.68 -10.21
CA GLY A 224 8.41 10.63 -11.14
C GLY A 224 8.26 9.28 -10.47
N GLY A 225 7.66 8.37 -11.20
CA GLY A 225 7.45 6.99 -10.78
C GLY A 225 6.65 6.23 -11.84
N TYR A 226 6.66 4.93 -11.74
CA TYR A 226 5.91 4.01 -12.59
C TYR A 226 5.09 3.10 -11.70
N ILE A 227 4.02 2.55 -12.24
CA ILE A 227 3.29 1.45 -11.60
C ILE A 227 3.23 0.33 -12.62
N ASP A 228 3.89 -0.78 -12.31
CA ASP A 228 3.91 -1.95 -13.16
C ASP A 228 3.11 -3.08 -12.53
N ILE A 229 2.58 -3.92 -13.39
CA ILE A 229 1.77 -5.07 -13.03
C ILE A 229 2.56 -6.33 -13.38
N PHE A 230 2.63 -7.24 -12.42
CA PHE A 230 3.23 -8.56 -12.59
C PHE A 230 2.23 -9.66 -12.24
N GLN A 231 2.40 -10.81 -12.83
CA GLN A 231 1.81 -12.02 -12.30
C GLN A 231 2.51 -12.40 -10.99
N GLU A 232 1.88 -13.19 -10.17
CA GLU A 232 2.45 -13.65 -8.89
C GLU A 232 3.77 -14.45 -9.05
N ASN A 233 4.07 -14.99 -10.23
CA ASN A 233 5.34 -15.65 -10.55
C ASN A 233 6.44 -14.67 -10.99
N GLY A 234 6.16 -13.35 -10.96
CA GLY A 234 7.07 -12.30 -11.38
C GLY A 234 7.08 -11.99 -12.88
N ALA A 235 6.21 -12.63 -13.68
CA ALA A 235 6.12 -12.31 -15.11
C ALA A 235 5.48 -10.93 -15.31
N PHE A 236 6.17 -10.03 -16.02
CA PHE A 236 5.68 -8.69 -16.34
C PHE A 236 4.42 -8.75 -17.22
N VAL A 237 3.41 -7.98 -16.86
CA VAL A 237 2.13 -7.88 -17.58
C VAL A 237 2.03 -6.55 -18.33
N GLY A 238 2.40 -5.44 -17.69
CA GLY A 238 2.32 -4.11 -18.29
C GLY A 238 2.51 -2.99 -17.28
N THR A 239 2.66 -1.76 -17.80
CA THR A 239 2.75 -0.53 -17.02
C THR A 239 1.41 0.20 -17.05
N ILE A 240 0.96 0.76 -15.92
CA ILE A 240 -0.24 1.59 -15.87
C ILE A 240 0.04 2.92 -16.59
N VAL A 241 -0.79 3.21 -17.60
CA VAL A 241 -0.68 4.41 -18.42
C VAL A 241 -1.99 5.22 -18.39
N ASN A 242 -1.87 6.54 -18.61
CA ASN A 242 -3.02 7.43 -18.76
C ASN A 242 -3.67 7.26 -20.16
N SER A 243 -4.73 8.01 -20.42
CA SER A 243 -5.47 7.98 -21.70
C SER A 243 -4.64 8.36 -22.92
N LEU A 244 -3.44 8.95 -22.73
CA LEU A 244 -2.49 9.31 -23.80
C LEU A 244 -1.38 8.25 -23.96
N GLY A 245 -1.48 7.10 -23.29
CA GLY A 245 -0.47 6.06 -23.30
C GLY A 245 0.83 6.42 -22.57
N LYS A 246 0.79 7.41 -21.67
CA LYS A 246 1.95 7.82 -20.86
C LYS A 246 1.84 7.25 -19.45
N PRO A 247 2.95 6.81 -18.82
CA PRO A 247 2.95 6.38 -17.43
C PRO A 247 2.37 7.45 -16.50
N PHE A 248 1.67 7.00 -15.44
CA PHE A 248 1.28 7.91 -14.36
C PHE A 248 2.50 8.32 -13.56
N VAL A 249 2.59 9.61 -13.25
CA VAL A 249 3.64 10.18 -12.39
C VAL A 249 3.00 10.68 -11.12
N ILE A 250 3.30 10.05 -9.98
CA ILE A 250 2.81 10.40 -8.65
C ILE A 250 4.01 10.57 -7.72
N ASN A 251 4.19 11.78 -7.20
CA ASN A 251 5.31 12.08 -6.31
C ASN A 251 4.94 11.78 -4.84
N GLN A 252 5.83 11.10 -4.11
CA GLN A 252 5.77 10.89 -2.65
C GLN A 252 4.45 10.32 -2.14
N LEU A 253 3.84 9.37 -2.85
CA LEU A 253 2.71 8.61 -2.37
C LEU A 253 3.21 7.48 -1.46
N TRP A 254 2.81 7.50 -0.16
CA TRP A 254 3.15 6.47 0.82
C TRP A 254 2.05 5.39 0.91
N GLY A 255 1.55 5.10 2.11
CA GLY A 255 0.48 4.14 2.33
C GLY A 255 -0.90 4.72 2.06
N ILE A 256 -1.74 3.95 1.40
CA ILE A 256 -3.17 4.19 1.25
C ILE A 256 -3.93 2.90 1.52
N GLU A 257 -5.10 2.99 2.17
CA GLU A 257 -5.95 1.85 2.48
C GLU A 257 -7.42 2.29 2.56
N PHE A 258 -8.33 1.54 1.96
CA PHE A 258 -9.75 1.78 2.16
C PHE A 258 -10.19 1.31 3.53
N GLY A 259 -11.24 1.93 4.08
CA GLY A 259 -11.82 1.47 5.33
C GLY A 259 -12.48 0.09 5.19
N GLY A 260 -12.46 -0.69 6.26
CA GLY A 260 -12.98 -2.07 6.28
C GLY A 260 -14.47 -2.20 6.62
N GLY A 261 -15.21 -1.09 6.73
CA GLY A 261 -16.65 -1.10 7.01
C GLY A 261 -17.03 -1.24 8.47
N THR A 262 -16.10 -1.06 9.39
CA THR A 262 -16.33 -1.16 10.85
C THR A 262 -16.00 0.14 11.58
N ALA A 263 -16.44 0.26 12.83
CA ALA A 263 -16.05 1.39 13.68
C ALA A 263 -14.53 1.44 13.93
N ALA A 264 -13.88 0.27 13.94
CA ALA A 264 -12.44 0.17 14.19
C ALA A 264 -11.59 0.67 13.02
N ASN A 265 -12.06 0.55 11.77
CA ASN A 265 -11.27 0.85 10.57
C ASN A 265 -12.01 1.68 9.50
N GLY A 266 -13.10 2.35 9.87
CA GLY A 266 -13.82 3.28 9.02
C GLY A 266 -14.70 2.63 7.95
N GLN A 267 -15.41 3.47 7.17
CA GLN A 267 -16.34 3.03 6.13
C GLN A 267 -15.58 2.64 4.85
N THR A 268 -16.15 1.70 4.08
CA THR A 268 -15.54 1.18 2.82
C THR A 268 -15.38 2.22 1.70
N ASN A 269 -16.06 3.36 1.81
CA ASN A 269 -15.94 4.49 0.88
C ASN A 269 -14.99 5.60 1.37
N GLN A 270 -14.23 5.36 2.42
CA GLN A 270 -13.23 6.26 2.98
C GLN A 270 -11.83 5.75 2.61
N LEU A 271 -11.00 6.61 2.02
CA LEU A 271 -9.60 6.30 1.72
C LEU A 271 -8.70 6.91 2.80
N PHE A 272 -8.10 6.08 3.61
CA PHE A 272 -7.12 6.48 4.62
C PHE A 272 -5.73 6.59 4.00
N PHE A 273 -4.87 7.44 4.56
CA PHE A 273 -3.52 7.65 4.06
C PHE A 273 -2.53 7.99 5.18
N THR A 274 -1.27 7.68 4.91
CA THR A 274 -0.12 8.11 5.71
C THR A 274 0.78 9.03 4.91
N ALA A 275 1.49 9.94 5.60
CA ALA A 275 2.46 10.83 4.98
C ALA A 275 3.54 11.28 5.99
N GLY A 276 4.76 11.48 5.49
CA GLY A 276 5.91 11.97 6.26
C GLY A 276 6.35 13.37 5.82
N PRO A 277 5.60 14.44 6.16
CA PRO A 277 5.99 15.79 5.77
C PRO A 277 7.30 16.24 6.43
N LYS A 278 7.85 17.39 5.96
CA LYS A 278 9.11 17.99 6.41
C LYS A 278 10.31 17.03 6.36
N ASN A 279 10.52 16.40 5.18
CA ASN A 279 11.62 15.47 4.96
C ASN A 279 11.61 14.29 5.95
N ASN A 280 10.42 13.71 6.17
CA ASN A 280 10.20 12.55 7.04
C ASN A 280 10.41 12.80 8.55
N LEU A 281 10.48 14.06 8.98
CA LEU A 281 10.58 14.41 10.40
C LEU A 281 9.22 14.44 11.11
N ASP A 282 8.14 14.66 10.36
CA ASP A 282 6.77 14.69 10.87
C ASP A 282 5.99 13.44 10.41
N GLY A 283 4.82 13.23 10.99
CA GLY A 283 3.92 12.15 10.66
C GLY A 283 2.46 12.62 10.56
N VAL A 284 1.75 12.05 9.60
CA VAL A 284 0.32 12.29 9.37
C VAL A 284 -0.40 10.98 9.10
N PHE A 285 -1.52 10.76 9.78
CA PHE A 285 -2.55 9.80 9.43
C PHE A 285 -3.84 10.59 9.14
N GLY A 286 -4.46 10.34 7.99
CA GLY A 286 -5.61 11.10 7.54
C GLY A 286 -6.59 10.28 6.73
N VAL A 287 -7.70 10.91 6.34
CA VAL A 287 -8.75 10.29 5.53
C VAL A 287 -9.25 11.24 4.45
N ILE A 288 -9.52 10.69 3.28
CA ILE A 288 -10.18 11.32 2.15
C ILE A 288 -11.59 10.76 2.05
N ARG A 289 -12.59 11.62 1.98
CA ARG A 289 -14.00 11.26 1.89
C ARG A 289 -14.65 11.95 0.70
N PHE A 290 -15.62 11.29 0.10
CA PHE A 290 -16.54 11.93 -0.82
C PHE A 290 -17.41 12.95 -0.06
N LYS A 291 -17.63 14.13 -0.68
CA LYS A 291 -18.44 15.23 -0.12
C LYS A 291 -19.85 15.18 -0.69
#